data_a58115add5757b6135f1551bd7b22425
#
_entry.id   a58115add5757b6135f1551bd7b22425
#
_cell.length_a   1.000
_cell.length_b   1.000
_cell.length_c   1.000
_cell.angle_alpha   90.00
_cell.angle_beta   90.00
_cell.angle_gamma   90.00
#
_symmetry.space_group_name_H-M   'P 1'
#
loop_
_entity.id
_entity.type
_entity.pdbx_description
1 polymer ?
#
loop_
_entity_poly.entity_id
_entity_poly.type
_entity_poly.pdbx_seq_one_letter_code
_entity_poly.pdbx_strand_id
1 'polypeptide(L)'
;MLTEPKILIAEDEPVSRLVLQRLLKAFTCISVTNGQEALDVIHQERIDLVLLDIHMPIMDGFEVIERLKNNETTKDIPIIVITVNQSTEDEIRALDLGAVDFVTKPFHAVILQKRIRNQLALKLKSDLLEKHASLDGLTNLLNRRMFDFDLENRWAESQRLQANFGLIMFDIDHFKLYNDNYGHSAGDEVLVRVAKALMKTLQRKTDRVYRYGGEEFILIQFDTDFEQLRQTAELLRQCIYDLNITHDFSSHKRISISVGATLINAERIQPIPYLLEITDQQLYKAKKQGRNCVSTITI
;
A
#
# COMPACT_ATOMS: atom_id res chain seq x y z
N MET A 1 -2.62 0.94 17.09
CA MET A 1 -1.59 0.42 18.02
C MET A 1 -0.37 0.11 17.18
N LEU A 2 0.82 0.59 17.56
CA LEU A 2 2.07 0.16 16.94
C LEU A 2 2.26 -1.31 17.38
N THR A 3 2.25 -2.22 16.43
CA THR A 3 2.57 -3.63 16.69
C THR A 3 4.03 -3.74 17.10
N GLU A 4 4.34 -4.61 18.07
CA GLU A 4 5.72 -4.88 18.45
C GLU A 4 6.50 -5.40 17.23
N PRO A 5 7.73 -4.88 16.99
CA PRO A 5 8.52 -5.29 15.83
C PRO A 5 8.89 -6.76 15.92
N LYS A 6 8.75 -7.49 14.81
CA LYS A 6 9.12 -8.90 14.65
C LYS A 6 10.48 -9.03 14.00
N ILE A 7 11.35 -9.80 14.62
CA ILE A 7 12.70 -10.12 14.14
C ILE A 7 12.76 -11.57 13.70
N LEU A 8 13.20 -11.82 12.46
CA LEU A 8 13.52 -13.16 11.99
C LEU A 8 15.00 -13.45 12.26
N ILE A 9 15.30 -14.61 12.86
CA ILE A 9 16.64 -15.12 13.10
C ILE A 9 16.82 -16.35 12.22
N ALA A 10 17.63 -16.24 11.18
CA ALA A 10 18.03 -17.34 10.30
C ALA A 10 19.46 -17.78 10.68
N GLU A 11 19.57 -18.92 11.36
CA GLU A 11 20.80 -19.43 11.96
C GLU A 11 20.70 -20.94 12.08
N ASP A 12 21.58 -21.69 11.46
CA ASP A 12 21.56 -23.16 11.47
C ASP A 12 22.15 -23.75 12.76
N GLU A 13 23.15 -23.07 13.36
CA GLU A 13 23.81 -23.56 14.58
C GLU A 13 22.90 -23.41 15.82
N PRO A 14 22.50 -24.50 16.50
CA PRO A 14 21.56 -24.45 17.60
C PRO A 14 22.01 -23.58 18.79
N VAL A 15 23.32 -23.56 19.08
CA VAL A 15 23.87 -22.77 20.21
C VAL A 15 23.81 -21.29 19.88
N SER A 16 24.25 -20.86 18.71
CA SER A 16 24.20 -19.48 18.24
C SER A 16 22.75 -18.99 18.21
N ARG A 17 21.84 -19.79 17.67
CA ARG A 17 20.41 -19.48 17.63
C ARG A 17 19.82 -19.27 19.01
N LEU A 18 20.12 -20.13 19.97
CA LEU A 18 19.64 -20.00 21.36
C LEU A 18 20.21 -18.73 22.03
N VAL A 19 21.48 -18.41 21.79
CA VAL A 19 22.11 -17.18 22.31
C VAL A 19 21.39 -15.94 21.75
N LEU A 20 21.15 -15.88 20.44
CA LEU A 20 20.42 -14.78 19.80
C LEU A 20 19.01 -14.63 20.37
N GLN A 21 18.26 -15.72 20.51
CA GLN A 21 16.92 -15.70 21.12
C GLN A 21 16.92 -15.14 22.54
N ARG A 22 17.91 -15.54 23.34
CA ARG A 22 18.06 -15.02 24.74
C ARG A 22 18.42 -13.54 24.78
N LEU A 23 19.31 -13.12 23.89
CA LEU A 23 19.70 -11.70 23.80
C LEU A 23 18.57 -10.81 23.33
N LEU A 24 17.67 -11.34 22.52
CA LEU A 24 16.56 -10.61 21.89
C LEU A 24 15.21 -10.87 22.56
N LYS A 25 15.20 -11.42 23.79
CA LYS A 25 13.96 -11.71 24.54
C LYS A 25 13.01 -10.52 24.74
N ALA A 26 13.49 -9.29 24.52
CA ALA A 26 12.68 -8.06 24.57
C ALA A 26 11.98 -7.76 23.24
N PHE A 27 12.15 -8.61 22.23
CA PHE A 27 11.53 -8.50 20.91
C PHE A 27 10.74 -9.78 20.60
N THR A 28 9.75 -9.67 19.74
CA THR A 28 9.09 -10.85 19.16
C THR A 28 10.01 -11.45 18.09
N CYS A 29 10.53 -12.67 18.34
CA CYS A 29 11.45 -13.33 17.44
C CYS A 29 10.87 -14.62 16.87
N ILE A 30 11.08 -14.83 15.56
CA ILE A 30 10.86 -16.10 14.87
C ILE A 30 12.23 -16.63 14.50
N SER A 31 12.48 -17.95 14.63
CA SER A 31 13.79 -18.53 14.31
C SER A 31 13.64 -19.68 13.33
N VAL A 32 14.52 -19.71 12.35
CA VAL A 32 14.60 -20.72 11.29
C VAL A 32 16.03 -21.23 11.14
N THR A 33 16.23 -22.32 10.41
CA THR A 33 17.50 -23.06 10.33
C THR A 33 18.16 -23.01 8.97
N ASN A 34 17.52 -22.42 7.97
CA ASN A 34 18.04 -22.27 6.61
C ASN A 34 17.36 -21.12 5.88
N GLY A 35 17.96 -20.74 4.74
CA GLY A 35 17.46 -19.63 3.94
C GLY A 35 16.08 -19.86 3.30
N GLN A 36 15.73 -21.10 2.94
CA GLN A 36 14.42 -21.38 2.38
C GLN A 36 13.30 -21.15 3.41
N GLU A 37 13.47 -21.67 4.63
CA GLU A 37 12.54 -21.39 5.73
C GLU A 37 12.41 -19.88 6.02
N ALA A 38 13.53 -19.14 5.90
CA ALA A 38 13.53 -17.68 6.09
C ALA A 38 12.61 -16.99 5.08
N LEU A 39 12.71 -17.34 3.80
CA LEU A 39 11.85 -16.80 2.76
C LEU A 39 10.37 -17.19 2.97
N ASP A 40 10.11 -18.43 3.33
CA ASP A 40 8.73 -18.93 3.57
C ASP A 40 8.06 -18.15 4.71
N VAL A 41 8.78 -17.90 5.81
CA VAL A 41 8.27 -17.09 6.94
C VAL A 41 8.03 -15.65 6.51
N ILE A 42 8.92 -15.02 5.74
CA ILE A 42 8.79 -13.63 5.27
C ILE A 42 7.57 -13.48 4.34
N HIS A 43 7.22 -14.50 3.56
CA HIS A 43 6.03 -14.49 2.72
C HIS A 43 4.71 -14.64 3.51
N GLN A 44 4.75 -15.28 4.68
CA GLN A 44 3.56 -15.56 5.50
C GLN A 44 3.34 -14.53 6.60
N GLU A 45 4.41 -13.93 7.09
CA GLU A 45 4.42 -13.06 8.26
C GLU A 45 5.11 -11.74 7.96
N ARG A 46 4.62 -10.65 8.56
CA ARG A 46 5.32 -9.37 8.50
C ARG A 46 6.58 -9.43 9.38
N ILE A 47 7.74 -9.26 8.76
CA ILE A 47 9.04 -9.19 9.43
C ILE A 47 9.59 -7.77 9.33
N ASP A 48 10.06 -7.21 10.45
CA ASP A 48 10.58 -5.85 10.52
C ASP A 48 12.11 -5.78 10.47
N LEU A 49 12.83 -6.91 10.71
CA LEU A 49 14.28 -7.03 10.60
C LEU A 49 14.67 -8.49 10.49
N VAL A 50 15.70 -8.80 9.68
CA VAL A 50 16.29 -10.13 9.57
C VAL A 50 17.69 -10.12 10.14
N LEU A 51 17.99 -11.07 11.05
CA LEU A 51 19.33 -11.48 11.44
C LEU A 51 19.67 -12.75 10.67
N LEU A 52 20.73 -12.72 9.87
CA LEU A 52 20.99 -13.74 8.86
C LEU A 52 22.40 -14.25 8.96
N ASP A 53 22.58 -15.56 9.19
CA ASP A 53 23.88 -16.21 8.94
C ASP A 53 24.07 -16.42 7.43
N ILE A 54 25.32 -16.33 7.00
CA ILE A 54 25.69 -16.61 5.61
C ILE A 54 25.73 -18.11 5.34
N HIS A 55 26.34 -18.86 6.24
CA HIS A 55 26.63 -20.27 6.04
C HIS A 55 25.51 -21.15 6.60
N MET A 56 24.49 -21.36 5.80
CA MET A 56 23.35 -22.21 6.14
C MET A 56 23.14 -23.31 5.09
N PRO A 57 22.58 -24.47 5.45
CA PRO A 57 22.23 -25.52 4.51
C PRO A 57 21.04 -25.10 3.63
N ILE A 58 20.87 -25.81 2.51
CA ILE A 58 19.76 -25.68 1.55
C ILE A 58 19.85 -24.38 0.73
N MET A 59 19.93 -23.23 1.39
CA MET A 59 20.05 -21.90 0.78
C MET A 59 20.92 -21.03 1.68
N ASP A 60 21.98 -20.47 1.13
CA ASP A 60 22.90 -19.60 1.86
C ASP A 60 22.35 -18.19 2.08
N GLY A 61 23.01 -17.42 2.97
CA GLY A 61 22.57 -16.07 3.30
C GLY A 61 22.68 -15.09 2.15
N PHE A 62 23.64 -15.24 1.24
CA PHE A 62 23.77 -14.37 0.08
C PHE A 62 22.58 -14.50 -0.88
N GLU A 63 22.15 -15.74 -1.12
CA GLU A 63 20.98 -16.01 -1.96
C GLU A 63 19.68 -15.45 -1.32
N VAL A 64 19.55 -15.52 0.02
CA VAL A 64 18.45 -14.90 0.76
C VAL A 64 18.44 -13.38 0.56
N ILE A 65 19.61 -12.71 0.73
CA ILE A 65 19.71 -11.26 0.54
C ILE A 65 19.27 -10.88 -0.88
N GLU A 66 19.83 -11.55 -1.88
CA GLU A 66 19.52 -11.26 -3.29
C GLU A 66 18.04 -11.40 -3.59
N ARG A 67 17.39 -12.48 -3.15
CA ARG A 67 15.95 -12.69 -3.37
C ARG A 67 15.10 -11.66 -2.66
N LEU A 68 15.43 -11.28 -1.43
CA LEU A 68 14.69 -10.26 -0.69
C LEU A 68 14.85 -8.87 -1.29
N LYS A 69 16.07 -8.52 -1.74
CA LYS A 69 16.34 -7.18 -2.29
C LYS A 69 15.84 -6.98 -3.72
N ASN A 70 15.65 -8.07 -4.46
CA ASN A 70 15.05 -8.04 -5.81
C ASN A 70 13.51 -8.09 -5.79
N ASN A 71 12.87 -8.18 -4.64
CA ASN A 71 11.40 -8.22 -4.53
C ASN A 71 10.87 -6.92 -3.93
N GLU A 72 9.98 -6.23 -4.64
CA GLU A 72 9.38 -4.95 -4.26
C GLU A 72 8.71 -4.95 -2.87
N THR A 73 8.16 -6.08 -2.43
CA THR A 73 7.47 -6.19 -1.14
C THR A 73 8.41 -6.42 0.04
N THR A 74 9.65 -6.87 -0.20
CA THR A 74 10.60 -7.26 0.84
C THR A 74 11.93 -6.49 0.81
N LYS A 75 12.21 -5.74 -0.25
CA LYS A 75 13.49 -5.01 -0.44
C LYS A 75 13.83 -4.05 0.70
N ASP A 76 12.81 -3.48 1.36
CA ASP A 76 12.98 -2.51 2.45
C ASP A 76 13.12 -3.15 3.83
N ILE A 77 13.13 -4.49 3.93
CA ILE A 77 13.41 -5.19 5.17
C ILE A 77 14.93 -5.08 5.46
N PRO A 78 15.34 -4.47 6.58
CA PRO A 78 16.73 -4.40 6.96
C PRO A 78 17.29 -5.79 7.30
N ILE A 79 18.44 -6.13 6.73
CA ILE A 79 19.13 -7.41 6.93
C ILE A 79 20.46 -7.12 7.62
N ILE A 80 20.66 -7.65 8.82
CA ILE A 80 21.93 -7.65 9.53
C ILE A 80 22.53 -9.05 9.39
N VAL A 81 23.68 -9.13 8.73
CA VAL A 81 24.41 -10.40 8.58
C VAL A 81 25.20 -10.71 9.84
N ILE A 82 25.16 -11.96 10.30
CA ILE A 82 25.91 -12.46 11.45
C ILE A 82 26.66 -13.72 11.02
N THR A 83 27.99 -13.72 11.06
CA THR A 83 28.80 -14.87 10.61
C THR A 83 30.05 -15.06 11.44
N VAL A 84 30.59 -16.26 11.43
CA VAL A 84 31.92 -16.59 12.04
C VAL A 84 33.07 -16.18 11.15
N ASN A 85 32.85 -16.02 9.86
CA ASN A 85 33.88 -15.68 8.90
C ASN A 85 34.22 -14.19 8.97
N GLN A 86 35.54 -13.87 9.11
CA GLN A 86 36.05 -12.50 9.12
C GLN A 86 36.58 -12.08 7.74
N SER A 87 36.14 -12.76 6.67
CA SER A 87 36.53 -12.39 5.30
C SER A 87 35.99 -11.01 4.95
N THR A 88 36.87 -10.09 4.64
CA THR A 88 36.53 -8.77 4.12
C THR A 88 35.74 -8.89 2.80
N GLU A 89 35.96 -9.93 2.04
CA GLU A 89 35.28 -10.21 0.78
C GLU A 89 33.79 -10.55 1.01
N ASP A 90 33.50 -11.39 2.03
CA ASP A 90 32.10 -11.72 2.39
C ASP A 90 31.33 -10.52 2.95
N GLU A 91 32.02 -9.66 3.74
CA GLU A 91 31.44 -8.41 4.26
C GLU A 91 31.07 -7.47 3.11
N ILE A 92 32.03 -7.21 2.20
CA ILE A 92 31.79 -6.36 1.02
C ILE A 92 30.63 -6.94 0.19
N ARG A 93 30.67 -8.23 -0.10
CA ARG A 93 29.63 -8.89 -0.90
C ARG A 93 28.23 -8.77 -0.26
N ALA A 94 28.13 -8.99 1.05
CA ALA A 94 26.84 -8.85 1.75
C ALA A 94 26.28 -7.43 1.68
N LEU A 95 27.15 -6.43 1.88
CA LEU A 95 26.76 -5.01 1.81
C LEU A 95 26.38 -4.59 0.38
N ASP A 96 27.13 -5.04 -0.63
CA ASP A 96 26.84 -4.77 -2.04
C ASP A 96 25.49 -5.40 -2.47
N LEU A 97 25.13 -6.56 -1.93
CA LEU A 97 23.85 -7.20 -2.13
C LEU A 97 22.69 -6.50 -1.39
N GLY A 98 22.97 -5.53 -0.51
CA GLY A 98 21.99 -4.71 0.18
C GLY A 98 21.74 -5.06 1.64
N ALA A 99 22.62 -5.84 2.30
CA ALA A 99 22.60 -5.92 3.77
C ALA A 99 22.92 -4.53 4.37
N VAL A 100 22.24 -4.19 5.47
CA VAL A 100 22.42 -2.87 6.11
C VAL A 100 23.53 -2.85 7.14
N ASP A 101 23.97 -4.02 7.59
CA ASP A 101 25.04 -4.16 8.57
C ASP A 101 25.61 -5.58 8.56
N PHE A 102 26.83 -5.72 9.08
CA PHE A 102 27.55 -6.98 9.16
C PHE A 102 28.17 -7.12 10.55
N VAL A 103 28.03 -8.28 11.20
CA VAL A 103 28.51 -8.54 12.56
C VAL A 103 29.17 -9.88 12.63
N THR A 104 30.45 -9.90 13.06
CA THR A 104 31.22 -11.14 13.24
C THR A 104 30.98 -11.79 14.59
N LYS A 105 30.93 -13.12 14.62
CA LYS A 105 30.94 -13.93 15.86
C LYS A 105 32.38 -14.09 16.36
N PRO A 106 32.64 -13.99 17.69
CA PRO A 106 31.70 -13.72 18.76
C PRO A 106 31.32 -12.23 18.84
N PHE A 107 30.06 -11.94 18.96
CA PHE A 107 29.53 -10.56 19.03
C PHE A 107 29.28 -10.09 20.47
N HIS A 108 29.41 -8.80 20.67
CA HIS A 108 29.08 -8.19 21.95
C HIS A 108 27.56 -7.90 22.04
N ALA A 109 26.89 -8.52 23.00
CA ALA A 109 25.43 -8.48 23.16
C ALA A 109 24.84 -7.07 23.12
N VAL A 110 25.44 -6.12 23.88
CA VAL A 110 24.94 -4.73 23.95
C VAL A 110 25.11 -4.02 22.61
N ILE A 111 26.20 -4.29 21.88
CA ILE A 111 26.45 -3.67 20.58
C ILE A 111 25.44 -4.19 19.56
N LEU A 112 25.21 -5.50 19.50
CA LEU A 112 24.23 -6.10 18.60
C LEU A 112 22.82 -5.56 18.86
N GLN A 113 22.38 -5.49 20.12
CA GLN A 113 21.10 -4.90 20.49
C GLN A 113 20.95 -3.43 20.05
N LYS A 114 22.02 -2.63 20.20
CA LYS A 114 21.99 -1.23 19.74
C LYS A 114 21.89 -1.13 18.21
N ARG A 115 22.60 -1.95 17.46
CA ARG A 115 22.53 -2.01 15.98
C ARG A 115 21.10 -2.36 15.55
N ILE A 116 20.52 -3.40 16.13
CA ILE A 116 19.13 -3.81 15.84
C ILE A 116 18.14 -2.65 16.13
N ARG A 117 18.24 -2.02 17.30
CA ARG A 117 17.36 -0.90 17.65
C ARG A 117 17.50 0.28 16.69
N ASN A 118 18.72 0.58 16.24
CA ASN A 118 18.96 1.64 15.26
C ASN A 118 18.32 1.31 13.92
N GLN A 119 18.46 0.08 13.42
CA GLN A 119 17.86 -0.33 12.15
C GLN A 119 16.33 -0.37 12.22
N LEU A 120 15.76 -0.87 13.31
CA LEU A 120 14.30 -0.82 13.53
C LEU A 120 13.77 0.62 13.61
N ALA A 121 14.51 1.54 14.25
CA ALA A 121 14.13 2.95 14.30
C ALA A 121 14.21 3.62 12.91
N LEU A 122 15.21 3.29 12.09
CA LEU A 122 15.33 3.77 10.72
C LEU A 122 14.20 3.22 9.85
N LYS A 123 13.90 1.92 9.95
CA LYS A 123 12.77 1.28 9.26
C LYS A 123 11.45 1.95 9.62
N LEU A 124 11.19 2.15 10.92
CA LEU A 124 9.98 2.83 11.37
C LEU A 124 9.86 4.26 10.81
N LYS A 125 10.97 5.02 10.79
CA LYS A 125 10.99 6.36 10.19
C LYS A 125 10.70 6.33 8.69
N SER A 126 11.30 5.37 7.96
CA SER A 126 11.04 5.18 6.54
C SER A 126 9.57 4.86 6.29
N ASP A 127 9.00 3.88 7.01
CA ASP A 127 7.60 3.49 6.90
C ASP A 127 6.63 4.65 7.20
N LEU A 128 6.97 5.50 8.19
CA LEU A 128 6.20 6.70 8.51
C LEU A 128 6.28 7.75 7.39
N LEU A 129 7.47 7.98 6.83
CA LEU A 129 7.65 8.88 5.70
C LEU A 129 6.87 8.39 4.46
N GLU A 130 6.93 7.10 4.17
CA GLU A 130 6.14 6.50 3.08
C GLU A 130 4.64 6.63 3.34
N LYS A 131 4.20 6.37 4.56
CA LYS A 131 2.80 6.56 4.93
C LYS A 131 2.36 8.02 4.79
N HIS A 132 3.18 8.98 5.20
CA HIS A 132 2.90 10.40 4.99
C HIS A 132 2.95 10.78 3.50
N ALA A 133 3.87 10.17 2.74
CA ALA A 133 3.96 10.38 1.29
C ALA A 133 2.83 9.70 0.49
N SER A 134 2.05 8.78 1.09
CA SER A 134 0.94 8.07 0.42
C SER A 134 -0.44 8.68 0.67
N LEU A 135 -0.55 9.63 1.61
CA LEU A 135 -1.80 10.34 1.89
C LEU A 135 -1.85 11.72 1.21
N ASP A 136 -3.06 12.15 0.87
CA ASP A 136 -3.34 13.54 0.48
C ASP A 136 -3.39 14.42 1.74
N GLY A 137 -2.62 15.50 1.73
CA GLY A 137 -2.42 16.36 2.91
C GLY A 137 -3.68 17.10 3.38
N LEU A 138 -4.69 17.28 2.52
CA LEU A 138 -5.94 17.93 2.87
C LEU A 138 -6.99 16.93 3.37
N THR A 139 -7.17 15.84 2.63
CA THR A 139 -8.30 14.90 2.83
C THR A 139 -7.95 13.69 3.66
N ASN A 140 -6.66 13.38 3.86
CA ASN A 140 -6.15 12.14 4.45
C ASN A 140 -6.60 10.85 3.72
N LEU A 141 -7.12 10.96 2.50
CA LEU A 141 -7.27 9.82 1.61
C LEU A 141 -5.91 9.41 1.03
N LEU A 142 -5.83 8.22 0.45
CA LEU A 142 -4.68 7.84 -0.35
C LEU A 142 -4.55 8.83 -1.52
N ASN A 143 -3.31 9.22 -1.86
CA ASN A 143 -3.05 10.16 -2.92
C ASN A 143 -2.87 9.47 -4.30
N ARG A 144 -2.69 10.27 -5.36
CA ARG A 144 -2.49 9.80 -6.72
C ARG A 144 -1.29 8.84 -6.84
N ARG A 145 -0.17 9.12 -6.17
CA ARG A 145 1.01 8.24 -6.22
C ARG A 145 0.71 6.85 -5.70
N MET A 146 -0.07 6.77 -4.61
CA MET A 146 -0.49 5.49 -4.05
C MET A 146 -1.53 4.79 -4.94
N PHE A 147 -2.39 5.55 -5.62
CA PHE A 147 -3.29 5.00 -6.63
C PHE A 147 -2.52 4.35 -7.79
N ASP A 148 -1.54 5.04 -8.37
CA ASP A 148 -0.75 4.53 -9.50
C ASP A 148 -0.05 3.21 -9.11
N PHE A 149 0.56 3.16 -7.92
CA PHE A 149 1.19 1.96 -7.37
C PHE A 149 0.20 0.81 -7.12
N ASP A 150 -0.93 1.10 -6.47
CA ASP A 150 -1.94 0.09 -6.17
C ASP A 150 -2.64 -0.43 -7.44
N LEU A 151 -2.83 0.42 -8.43
CA LEU A 151 -3.45 0.03 -9.69
C LEU A 151 -2.63 -1.03 -10.42
N GLU A 152 -1.32 -0.83 -10.54
CA GLU A 152 -0.43 -1.82 -11.17
C GLU A 152 -0.44 -3.16 -10.42
N ASN A 153 -0.29 -3.12 -9.10
CA ASN A 153 -0.25 -4.33 -8.27
C ASN A 153 -1.58 -5.08 -8.25
N ARG A 154 -2.70 -4.36 -8.08
CA ARG A 154 -4.04 -4.95 -8.04
C ARG A 154 -4.47 -5.48 -9.41
N TRP A 155 -4.08 -4.81 -10.48
CA TRP A 155 -4.32 -5.31 -11.82
C TRP A 155 -3.56 -6.61 -12.10
N ALA A 156 -2.28 -6.69 -11.73
CA ALA A 156 -1.49 -7.93 -11.83
C ALA A 156 -2.08 -9.06 -10.96
N GLU A 157 -2.56 -8.75 -9.74
CA GLU A 157 -3.22 -9.71 -8.86
C GLU A 157 -4.54 -10.22 -9.46
N SER A 158 -5.36 -9.33 -10.02
CA SER A 158 -6.62 -9.65 -10.72
C SER A 158 -6.39 -10.64 -11.86
N GLN A 159 -5.38 -10.39 -12.68
CA GLN A 159 -4.98 -11.29 -13.78
C GLN A 159 -4.57 -12.68 -13.26
N ARG A 160 -3.76 -12.74 -12.23
CA ARG A 160 -3.28 -14.00 -11.63
C ARG A 160 -4.39 -14.82 -11.01
N LEU A 161 -5.32 -14.17 -10.31
CA LEU A 161 -6.42 -14.83 -9.60
C LEU A 161 -7.68 -15.01 -10.46
N GLN A 162 -7.68 -14.49 -11.70
CA GLN A 162 -8.85 -14.44 -12.58
C GLN A 162 -10.06 -13.78 -11.91
N ALA A 163 -9.79 -12.76 -11.06
CA ALA A 163 -10.80 -12.00 -10.34
C ALA A 163 -11.12 -10.69 -11.09
N ASN A 164 -12.39 -10.36 -11.22
CA ASN A 164 -12.78 -9.12 -11.87
C ASN A 164 -12.30 -7.89 -11.09
N PHE A 165 -12.08 -6.80 -11.81
CA PHE A 165 -11.51 -5.57 -11.29
C PHE A 165 -12.43 -4.38 -11.61
N GLY A 166 -12.79 -3.60 -10.61
CA GLY A 166 -13.64 -2.42 -10.76
C GLY A 166 -12.85 -1.13 -10.56
N LEU A 167 -13.01 -0.19 -11.50
CA LEU A 167 -12.56 1.19 -11.35
C LEU A 167 -13.78 2.11 -11.30
N ILE A 168 -13.81 3.02 -10.31
CA ILE A 168 -14.83 4.06 -10.18
C ILE A 168 -14.14 5.41 -10.08
N MET A 169 -14.32 6.26 -11.07
CA MET A 169 -13.89 7.66 -11.07
C MET A 169 -15.07 8.57 -10.76
N PHE A 170 -14.85 9.57 -9.94
CA PHE A 170 -15.89 10.56 -9.65
C PHE A 170 -15.30 11.93 -9.35
N ASP A 171 -16.11 12.94 -9.60
CA ASP A 171 -15.73 14.35 -9.58
C ASP A 171 -16.87 15.18 -8.97
N ILE A 172 -16.53 16.18 -8.16
CA ILE A 172 -17.54 17.04 -7.53
C ILE A 172 -18.09 18.01 -8.56
N ASP A 173 -19.39 17.90 -8.78
CA ASP A 173 -20.10 18.69 -9.79
C ASP A 173 -20.03 20.19 -9.50
N HIS A 174 -19.60 20.95 -10.52
CA HIS A 174 -19.51 22.41 -10.46
C HIS A 174 -18.57 22.93 -9.35
N PHE A 175 -17.54 22.19 -8.94
CA PHE A 175 -16.68 22.55 -7.83
C PHE A 175 -15.93 23.87 -8.05
N LYS A 176 -15.48 24.14 -9.28
CA LYS A 176 -14.90 25.45 -9.62
C LYS A 176 -15.89 26.58 -9.35
N LEU A 177 -17.15 26.42 -9.78
CA LEU A 177 -18.20 27.42 -9.53
C LEU A 177 -18.46 27.59 -8.04
N TYR A 178 -18.36 26.53 -7.25
CA TYR A 178 -18.42 26.59 -5.79
C TYR A 178 -17.31 27.45 -5.23
N ASN A 179 -16.06 27.17 -5.60
CA ASN A 179 -14.89 27.93 -5.14
C ASN A 179 -14.95 29.41 -5.54
N ASP A 180 -15.42 29.72 -6.75
CA ASP A 180 -15.52 31.08 -7.25
C ASP A 180 -16.54 31.91 -6.44
N ASN A 181 -17.56 31.28 -5.84
CA ASN A 181 -18.63 31.97 -5.10
C ASN A 181 -18.47 31.89 -3.57
N TYR A 182 -17.91 30.79 -3.03
CA TYR A 182 -17.80 30.59 -1.57
C TYR A 182 -16.35 30.68 -1.06
N GLY A 183 -15.39 30.77 -1.98
CA GLY A 183 -13.95 30.83 -1.66
C GLY A 183 -13.30 29.47 -1.50
N HIS A 184 -11.97 29.42 -1.71
CA HIS A 184 -11.18 28.17 -1.66
C HIS A 184 -11.23 27.48 -0.29
N SER A 185 -11.27 28.25 0.81
CA SER A 185 -11.37 27.63 2.15
C SER A 185 -12.66 26.84 2.35
N ALA A 186 -13.78 27.34 1.80
CA ALA A 186 -15.05 26.60 1.81
C ALA A 186 -14.99 25.36 0.91
N GLY A 187 -14.30 25.44 -0.22
CA GLY A 187 -14.03 24.29 -1.07
C GLY A 187 -13.19 23.22 -0.38
N ASP A 188 -12.16 23.62 0.34
CA ASP A 188 -11.32 22.69 1.14
C ASP A 188 -12.16 21.98 2.22
N GLU A 189 -13.07 22.68 2.89
CA GLU A 189 -14.01 22.05 3.84
C GLU A 189 -14.93 21.03 3.16
N VAL A 190 -15.41 21.31 1.94
CA VAL A 190 -16.20 20.38 1.14
C VAL A 190 -15.38 19.12 0.85
N LEU A 191 -14.14 19.26 0.36
CA LEU A 191 -13.24 18.13 0.07
C LEU A 191 -13.01 17.25 1.31
N VAL A 192 -12.77 17.84 2.47
CA VAL A 192 -12.61 17.12 3.74
C VAL A 192 -13.89 16.39 4.15
N ARG A 193 -15.06 17.03 4.01
CA ARG A 193 -16.36 16.40 4.34
C ARG A 193 -16.69 15.25 3.40
N VAL A 194 -16.43 15.42 2.10
CA VAL A 194 -16.57 14.37 1.08
C VAL A 194 -15.68 13.18 1.44
N ALA A 195 -14.40 13.41 1.69
CA ALA A 195 -13.45 12.36 2.05
C ALA A 195 -13.88 11.57 3.30
N LYS A 196 -14.33 12.26 4.35
CA LYS A 196 -14.85 11.61 5.57
C LYS A 196 -16.09 10.76 5.30
N ALA A 197 -17.00 11.23 4.44
CA ALA A 197 -18.19 10.47 4.07
C ALA A 197 -17.81 9.21 3.28
N LEU A 198 -16.89 9.31 2.33
CA LEU A 198 -16.38 8.17 1.56
C LEU A 198 -15.75 7.10 2.48
N MET A 199 -14.85 7.50 3.37
CA MET A 199 -14.21 6.57 4.32
C MET A 199 -15.22 5.87 5.25
N LYS A 200 -16.29 6.57 5.65
CA LYS A 200 -17.34 6.00 6.49
C LYS A 200 -18.24 5.01 5.73
N THR A 201 -18.45 5.28 4.45
CA THR A 201 -19.38 4.51 3.59
C THR A 201 -18.74 3.21 3.09
N LEU A 202 -17.44 3.23 2.77
CA LEU A 202 -16.70 2.09 2.28
C LEU A 202 -16.34 1.16 3.44
N GLN A 203 -16.99 0.00 3.52
CA GLN A 203 -16.82 -0.95 4.63
C GLN A 203 -15.90 -2.13 4.28
N ARG A 204 -15.69 -2.43 2.98
CA ARG A 204 -14.83 -3.53 2.55
C ARG A 204 -13.36 -3.13 2.74
N LYS A 205 -12.58 -3.97 3.40
CA LYS A 205 -11.12 -3.76 3.58
C LYS A 205 -10.34 -3.76 2.26
N THR A 206 -10.92 -4.34 1.22
CA THR A 206 -10.35 -4.44 -0.12
C THR A 206 -10.58 -3.20 -0.97
N ASP A 207 -11.60 -2.39 -0.64
CA ASP A 207 -11.95 -1.19 -1.39
C ASP A 207 -11.04 -0.04 -0.95
N ARG A 208 -10.38 0.60 -1.91
CA ARG A 208 -9.46 1.71 -1.65
C ARG A 208 -9.88 2.93 -2.41
N VAL A 209 -10.05 4.05 -1.70
CA VAL A 209 -10.38 5.36 -2.28
C VAL A 209 -9.17 6.29 -2.22
N TYR A 210 -8.98 7.01 -3.32
CA TYR A 210 -7.85 7.90 -3.53
C TYR A 210 -8.37 9.29 -3.94
N ARG A 211 -7.65 10.33 -3.54
CA ARG A 211 -7.79 11.65 -4.18
C ARG A 211 -6.84 11.70 -5.36
N TYR A 212 -7.39 11.73 -6.57
CA TYR A 212 -6.61 11.69 -7.81
C TYR A 212 -6.02 13.07 -8.13
N GLY A 213 -6.75 14.15 -7.86
CA GLY A 213 -6.29 15.53 -8.00
C GLY A 213 -7.44 16.52 -7.93
N GLY A 214 -7.23 17.70 -7.40
CA GLY A 214 -8.27 18.71 -7.28
C GLY A 214 -9.53 18.19 -6.58
N GLU A 215 -10.63 18.12 -7.33
CA GLU A 215 -11.95 17.61 -6.93
C GLU A 215 -12.23 16.17 -7.40
N GLU A 216 -11.23 15.50 -7.98
CA GLU A 216 -11.35 14.16 -8.57
C GLU A 216 -10.91 13.08 -7.58
N PHE A 217 -11.69 12.00 -7.52
CA PHE A 217 -11.45 10.84 -6.68
C PHE A 217 -11.57 9.55 -7.49
N ILE A 218 -10.84 8.53 -7.07
CA ILE A 218 -10.88 7.20 -7.68
C ILE A 218 -11.03 6.16 -6.59
N LEU A 219 -11.79 5.11 -6.89
CA LEU A 219 -11.91 3.92 -6.06
C LEU A 219 -11.51 2.69 -6.88
N ILE A 220 -10.71 1.84 -6.28
CA ILE A 220 -10.39 0.49 -6.77
C ILE A 220 -11.24 -0.51 -6.00
N GLN A 221 -11.95 -1.36 -6.72
CA GLN A 221 -12.74 -2.45 -6.15
C GLN A 221 -12.24 -3.78 -6.71
N PHE A 222 -11.68 -4.63 -5.84
CA PHE A 222 -11.13 -5.92 -6.22
C PHE A 222 -12.16 -7.02 -6.00
N ASP A 223 -12.18 -8.03 -6.87
CA ASP A 223 -13.09 -9.20 -6.83
C ASP A 223 -14.56 -8.76 -6.70
N THR A 224 -15.05 -8.12 -7.76
CA THR A 224 -16.38 -7.53 -7.82
C THR A 224 -17.13 -7.95 -9.09
N ASP A 225 -18.43 -7.87 -9.05
CA ASP A 225 -19.30 -8.04 -10.22
C ASP A 225 -19.93 -6.71 -10.64
N PHE A 226 -20.64 -6.73 -11.79
CA PHE A 226 -21.24 -5.52 -12.34
C PHE A 226 -22.29 -4.89 -11.41
N GLU A 227 -23.10 -5.70 -10.75
CA GLU A 227 -24.15 -5.20 -9.86
C GLU A 227 -23.54 -4.61 -8.57
N GLN A 228 -22.54 -5.25 -8.00
CA GLN A 228 -21.80 -4.74 -6.83
C GLN A 228 -21.08 -3.43 -7.16
N LEU A 229 -20.41 -3.35 -8.33
CA LEU A 229 -19.76 -2.14 -8.78
C LEU A 229 -20.76 -0.99 -8.94
N ARG A 230 -21.90 -1.26 -9.60
CA ARG A 230 -22.99 -0.28 -9.80
C ARG A 230 -23.59 0.19 -8.47
N GLN A 231 -23.83 -0.73 -7.55
CA GLN A 231 -24.33 -0.41 -6.21
C GLN A 231 -23.33 0.44 -5.43
N THR A 232 -22.04 0.12 -5.49
CA THR A 232 -20.99 0.92 -4.84
C THR A 232 -20.95 2.33 -5.43
N ALA A 233 -20.97 2.46 -6.76
CA ALA A 233 -20.98 3.77 -7.43
C ALA A 233 -22.19 4.62 -7.03
N GLU A 234 -23.38 4.02 -6.98
CA GLU A 234 -24.61 4.70 -6.56
C GLU A 234 -24.60 5.07 -5.07
N LEU A 235 -24.06 4.19 -4.23
CA LEU A 235 -23.88 4.45 -2.80
C LEU A 235 -22.95 5.64 -2.55
N LEU A 236 -21.83 5.75 -3.30
CA LEU A 236 -20.94 6.90 -3.24
C LEU A 236 -21.66 8.18 -3.66
N ARG A 237 -22.37 8.15 -4.79
CA ARG A 237 -23.16 9.31 -5.26
C ARG A 237 -24.16 9.76 -4.19
N GLN A 238 -24.93 8.83 -3.66
CA GLN A 238 -25.98 9.14 -2.70
C GLN A 238 -25.40 9.65 -1.37
N CYS A 239 -24.32 9.04 -0.85
CA CYS A 239 -23.74 9.47 0.43
C CYS A 239 -23.21 10.92 0.36
N ILE A 240 -22.70 11.36 -0.79
CA ILE A 240 -22.26 12.75 -0.98
C ILE A 240 -23.46 13.68 -1.11
N TYR A 241 -24.48 13.29 -1.87
CA TYR A 241 -25.70 14.07 -2.03
C TYR A 241 -26.42 14.30 -0.69
N ASP A 242 -26.39 13.29 0.21
CA ASP A 242 -27.00 13.32 1.54
C ASP A 242 -26.23 14.17 2.57
N LEU A 243 -24.98 14.58 2.26
CA LEU A 243 -24.27 15.58 3.07
C LEU A 243 -25.01 16.91 3.12
N ASN A 244 -25.89 17.13 2.16
CA ASN A 244 -26.75 18.32 2.04
C ASN A 244 -25.97 19.64 2.18
N ILE A 245 -24.79 19.71 1.55
CA ILE A 245 -23.97 20.92 1.53
C ILE A 245 -24.56 21.87 0.49
N THR A 246 -24.96 23.06 0.89
CA THR A 246 -25.58 24.06 0.02
C THR A 246 -24.63 24.49 -1.11
N HIS A 247 -25.12 24.50 -2.35
CA HIS A 247 -24.46 25.05 -3.53
C HIS A 247 -25.47 25.78 -4.41
N ASP A 248 -25.79 27.02 -4.05
CA ASP A 248 -26.88 27.82 -4.68
C ASP A 248 -26.69 28.04 -6.18
N PHE A 249 -25.49 27.91 -6.67
CA PHE A 249 -25.15 28.14 -8.07
C PHE A 249 -25.16 26.85 -8.92
N SER A 250 -25.35 25.67 -8.30
CA SER A 250 -25.53 24.43 -9.04
C SER A 250 -26.99 24.14 -9.38
N SER A 251 -27.21 23.29 -10.39
CA SER A 251 -28.56 22.85 -10.78
C SER A 251 -29.31 22.11 -9.65
N HIS A 252 -28.56 21.36 -8.82
CA HIS A 252 -29.10 20.56 -7.72
C HIS A 252 -29.19 21.32 -6.39
N LYS A 253 -28.77 22.60 -6.36
CA LYS A 253 -28.74 23.47 -5.15
C LYS A 253 -27.93 22.91 -3.99
N ARG A 254 -27.14 21.90 -4.22
CA ARG A 254 -26.24 21.25 -3.25
C ARG A 254 -25.06 20.60 -3.95
N ILE A 255 -24.03 20.26 -3.17
CA ILE A 255 -22.89 19.46 -3.64
C ILE A 255 -23.40 18.09 -4.08
N SER A 256 -22.97 17.67 -5.26
CA SER A 256 -23.20 16.36 -5.85
C SER A 256 -21.94 15.87 -6.55
N ILE A 257 -21.91 14.63 -6.95
CA ILE A 257 -20.85 14.04 -7.75
C ILE A 257 -21.39 13.35 -8.99
N SER A 258 -20.65 13.44 -10.08
CA SER A 258 -20.81 12.56 -11.25
C SER A 258 -19.88 11.38 -11.12
N VAL A 259 -20.33 10.18 -11.49
CA VAL A 259 -19.60 8.93 -11.30
C VAL A 259 -19.50 8.16 -12.61
N GLY A 260 -18.30 7.79 -12.99
CA GLY A 260 -18.01 6.84 -14.07
C GLY A 260 -17.45 5.55 -13.49
N ALA A 261 -17.98 4.40 -13.86
CA ALA A 261 -17.48 3.12 -13.35
C ALA A 261 -17.30 2.09 -14.48
N THR A 262 -16.21 1.34 -14.39
CA THR A 262 -15.86 0.29 -15.37
C THR A 262 -15.60 -1.01 -14.65
N LEU A 263 -16.35 -2.06 -14.98
CA LEU A 263 -15.99 -3.42 -14.64
C LEU A 263 -15.06 -3.98 -15.71
N ILE A 264 -13.93 -4.48 -15.28
CA ILE A 264 -12.91 -5.07 -16.13
C ILE A 264 -12.90 -6.57 -15.86
N ASN A 265 -13.19 -7.34 -16.91
CA ASN A 265 -13.14 -8.79 -16.83
C ASN A 265 -11.68 -9.25 -16.81
N ALA A 266 -11.30 -10.08 -15.86
CA ALA A 266 -9.95 -10.61 -15.69
C ALA A 266 -9.44 -11.42 -16.87
N GLU A 267 -10.34 -12.01 -17.67
CA GLU A 267 -9.97 -12.76 -18.89
C GLU A 267 -9.45 -11.86 -20.02
N ARG A 268 -9.71 -10.56 -19.94
CA ARG A 268 -9.32 -9.59 -20.98
C ARG A 268 -8.10 -8.79 -20.52
N ILE A 269 -6.94 -9.10 -21.12
CA ILE A 269 -5.71 -8.35 -20.86
C ILE A 269 -5.79 -7.02 -21.61
N GLN A 270 -5.89 -5.92 -20.87
CA GLN A 270 -5.92 -4.57 -21.39
C GLN A 270 -4.81 -3.72 -20.74
N PRO A 271 -4.23 -2.77 -21.48
CA PRO A 271 -3.27 -1.83 -20.89
C PRO A 271 -3.93 -0.92 -19.84
N ILE A 272 -3.25 -0.66 -18.73
CA ILE A 272 -3.74 0.25 -17.68
C ILE A 272 -4.19 1.61 -18.21
N PRO A 273 -3.47 2.29 -19.12
CA PRO A 273 -3.94 3.57 -19.67
C PRO A 273 -5.31 3.47 -20.35
N TYR A 274 -5.61 2.36 -21.03
CA TYR A 274 -6.92 2.13 -21.64
C TYR A 274 -8.03 1.99 -20.58
N LEU A 275 -7.75 1.32 -19.46
CA LEU A 275 -8.72 1.17 -18.35
C LEU A 275 -9.12 2.52 -17.77
N LEU A 276 -8.14 3.40 -17.57
CA LEU A 276 -8.36 4.76 -17.08
C LEU A 276 -9.16 5.59 -18.09
N GLU A 277 -8.79 5.54 -19.36
CA GLU A 277 -9.47 6.26 -20.42
C GLU A 277 -10.96 5.89 -20.52
N ILE A 278 -11.27 4.59 -20.51
CA ILE A 278 -12.67 4.12 -20.59
C ILE A 278 -13.46 4.56 -19.36
N THR A 279 -12.84 4.53 -18.17
CA THR A 279 -13.50 4.97 -16.93
C THR A 279 -13.77 6.48 -16.95
N ASP A 280 -12.82 7.28 -17.42
CA ASP A 280 -13.00 8.73 -17.62
C ASP A 280 -14.09 9.04 -18.64
N GLN A 281 -14.18 8.27 -19.73
CA GLN A 281 -15.28 8.39 -20.69
C GLN A 281 -16.66 8.15 -20.05
N GLN A 282 -16.77 7.22 -19.06
CA GLN A 282 -18.01 7.03 -18.33
C GLN A 282 -18.29 8.24 -17.41
N LEU A 283 -17.30 8.78 -16.72
CA LEU A 283 -17.45 9.99 -15.92
C LEU A 283 -17.92 11.17 -16.78
N TYR A 284 -17.32 11.33 -17.95
CA TYR A 284 -17.75 12.37 -18.89
C TYR A 284 -19.20 12.19 -19.38
N LYS A 285 -19.65 10.95 -19.63
CA LYS A 285 -21.06 10.66 -19.96
C LYS A 285 -21.98 11.05 -18.82
N ALA A 286 -21.65 10.72 -17.57
CA ALA A 286 -22.42 11.13 -16.40
C ALA A 286 -22.53 12.65 -16.29
N LYS A 287 -21.43 13.38 -16.51
CA LYS A 287 -21.44 14.85 -16.54
C LYS A 287 -22.35 15.41 -17.65
N LYS A 288 -22.40 14.78 -18.82
CA LYS A 288 -23.28 15.16 -19.95
C LYS A 288 -24.75 14.81 -19.72
N GLN A 289 -25.05 13.75 -18.98
CA GLN A 289 -26.42 13.32 -18.68
C GLN A 289 -27.15 14.18 -17.63
N GLY A 290 -26.52 15.27 -17.20
CA GLY A 290 -27.10 16.21 -16.23
C GLY A 290 -26.45 16.21 -14.89
N ARG A 291 -25.34 15.50 -14.74
CA ARG A 291 -24.59 15.36 -13.47
C ARG A 291 -25.37 14.60 -12.39
N ASN A 292 -24.81 14.49 -11.20
CA ASN A 292 -25.41 13.76 -10.07
C ASN A 292 -25.97 12.38 -10.48
N CYS A 293 -25.26 11.67 -11.30
CA CYS A 293 -25.63 10.35 -11.80
C CYS A 293 -24.42 9.44 -12.01
N VAL A 294 -24.70 8.16 -12.23
CA VAL A 294 -23.72 7.11 -12.46
C VAL A 294 -23.81 6.62 -13.91
N SER A 295 -22.67 6.50 -14.58
CA SER A 295 -22.54 5.83 -15.87
C SER A 295 -21.60 4.63 -15.73
N THR A 296 -22.02 3.45 -16.18
CA THR A 296 -21.26 2.19 -16.00
C THR A 296 -21.06 1.45 -17.32
N ILE A 297 -19.96 0.71 -17.41
CA ILE A 297 -19.67 -0.19 -18.53
C ILE A 297 -18.92 -1.45 -18.03
N THR A 298 -19.02 -2.52 -18.79
CA THR A 298 -18.17 -3.73 -18.65
C THR A 298 -17.30 -3.90 -19.89
N ILE A 299 -16.02 -4.18 -19.72
CA ILE A 299 -15.04 -4.43 -20.79
C ILE A 299 -14.30 -5.75 -20.59
#